data_97ffa4e0de19791a5b4709b13b221473
#
_entry.id   97ffa4e0de19791a5b4709b13b221473
#
_cell.length_a   1.000
_cell.length_b   1.000
_cell.length_c   1.000
_cell.angle_alpha   90.00
_cell.angle_beta   90.00
_cell.angle_gamma   90.00
#
_symmetry.space_group_name_H-M   'P 1'
#
loop_
_entity.id
_entity.type
_entity.pdbx_description
1 polymer ?
#
loop_
_entity_poly.entity_id
_entity_poly.type
_entity_poly.pdbx_seq_one_letter_code
_entity_poly.pdbx_strand_id
1 'polypeptide(L)'
;MRFTPTELTDAELNLQREVREFLSDELPPGSHEPCLGMAARKDKDFSLKMAARGWVGMALPKEWGGSDRTAVDRFIVVEEMLRWGAPVGHHWVADRQTGNVILKFGTEEQRERFLPAICR
;
A
#
# COMPACT_ATOMS: atom_id res chain seq x y z
N MET A 1 23.98 -14.14 -16.95
CA MET A 1 23.27 -14.47 -15.72
C MET A 1 21.79 -14.67 -16.07
N ARG A 2 21.20 -15.82 -15.75
CA ARG A 2 19.77 -16.07 -15.98
C ARG A 2 19.06 -15.97 -14.64
N PHE A 3 18.09 -15.09 -14.53
CA PHE A 3 17.20 -15.02 -13.37
C PHE A 3 16.00 -15.94 -13.63
N THR A 4 15.65 -16.75 -12.65
CA THR A 4 14.39 -17.49 -12.71
C THR A 4 13.26 -16.48 -12.55
N PRO A 5 12.24 -16.44 -13.42
CA PRO A 5 11.08 -15.60 -13.24
C PRO A 5 10.41 -15.90 -11.89
N THR A 6 9.97 -14.86 -11.20
CA THR A 6 9.16 -15.03 -10.00
C THR A 6 7.75 -15.44 -10.42
N GLU A 7 7.30 -16.60 -9.97
CA GLU A 7 5.94 -17.06 -10.17
C GLU A 7 5.10 -16.68 -8.95
N LEU A 8 3.97 -16.01 -9.20
CA LEU A 8 3.01 -15.67 -8.16
C LEU A 8 2.15 -16.88 -7.82
N THR A 9 1.85 -17.05 -6.55
CA THR A 9 0.87 -18.04 -6.08
C THR A 9 -0.56 -17.65 -6.50
N ASP A 10 -1.50 -18.58 -6.44
CA ASP A 10 -2.91 -18.30 -6.75
C ASP A 10 -3.49 -17.20 -5.85
N ALA A 11 -3.09 -17.14 -4.58
CA ALA A 11 -3.50 -16.10 -3.65
C ALA A 11 -2.97 -14.71 -4.07
N GLU A 12 -1.72 -14.65 -4.50
CA GLU A 12 -1.07 -13.42 -4.99
C GLU A 12 -1.67 -12.95 -6.33
N LEU A 13 -1.98 -13.89 -7.23
CA LEU A 13 -2.71 -13.58 -8.47
C LEU A 13 -4.13 -13.08 -8.20
N ASN A 14 -4.80 -13.61 -7.18
CA ASN A 14 -6.11 -13.12 -6.74
C ASN A 14 -6.02 -11.69 -6.20
N LEU A 15 -5.03 -11.42 -5.34
CA LEU A 15 -4.77 -10.07 -4.85
C LEU A 15 -4.50 -9.09 -6.00
N GLN A 16 -3.69 -9.48 -6.98
CA GLN A 16 -3.39 -8.64 -8.14
C GLN A 16 -4.66 -8.29 -8.92
N ARG A 17 -5.57 -9.26 -9.12
CA ARG A 17 -6.87 -9.00 -9.77
C ARG A 17 -7.74 -8.05 -8.96
N GLU A 18 -7.85 -8.28 -7.66
CA GLU A 18 -8.61 -7.43 -6.75
C GLU A 18 -8.13 -5.96 -6.80
N VAL A 19 -6.82 -5.76 -6.82
CA VAL A 19 -6.23 -4.42 -6.93
C VAL A 19 -6.54 -3.77 -8.27
N ARG A 20 -6.47 -4.52 -9.37
CA ARG A 20 -6.81 -4.03 -10.72
C ARG A 20 -8.27 -3.65 -10.86
N GLU A 21 -9.18 -4.46 -10.33
CA GLU A 21 -10.61 -4.18 -10.28
C GLU A 21 -10.87 -2.89 -9.48
N PHE A 22 -10.32 -2.78 -8.29
CA PHE A 22 -10.41 -1.57 -7.47
C PHE A 22 -9.92 -0.33 -8.23
N LEU A 23 -8.77 -0.41 -8.90
CA LEU A 23 -8.21 0.71 -9.66
C LEU A 23 -9.09 1.10 -10.85
N SER A 24 -9.65 0.11 -11.55
CA SER A 24 -10.58 0.34 -12.65
C SER A 24 -11.84 1.05 -12.20
N ASP A 25 -12.37 0.69 -11.03
CA ASP A 25 -13.60 1.25 -10.46
C ASP A 25 -13.36 2.66 -9.89
N GLU A 26 -12.28 2.86 -9.13
CA GLU A 26 -12.01 4.12 -8.44
C GLU A 26 -11.35 5.17 -9.32
N LEU A 27 -10.56 4.74 -10.28
CA LEU A 27 -9.79 5.58 -11.20
C LEU A 27 -9.99 5.13 -12.66
N PRO A 28 -11.20 5.25 -13.22
CA PRO A 28 -11.44 4.91 -14.62
C PRO A 28 -10.45 5.63 -15.56
N PRO A 29 -10.09 5.02 -16.70
CA PRO A 29 -9.21 5.64 -17.67
C PRO A 29 -9.66 7.07 -18.05
N GLY A 30 -8.75 8.04 -17.94
CA GLY A 30 -9.03 9.46 -18.21
C GLY A 30 -9.70 10.24 -17.07
N SER A 31 -10.01 9.61 -15.92
CA SER A 31 -10.60 10.30 -14.76
C SER A 31 -9.58 11.01 -13.87
N HIS A 32 -8.30 10.71 -14.04
CA HIS A 32 -7.22 11.29 -13.26
C HIS A 32 -5.98 11.52 -14.13
N GLU A 33 -5.12 12.42 -13.68
CA GLU A 33 -3.80 12.60 -14.27
C GLU A 33 -2.83 11.61 -13.61
N PRO A 34 -2.25 10.66 -14.37
CA PRO A 34 -1.32 9.69 -13.83
C PRO A 34 -0.08 10.36 -13.25
N CYS A 35 0.37 9.92 -12.09
CA CYS A 35 1.56 10.43 -11.43
C CYS A 35 2.38 9.31 -10.79
N LEU A 36 3.64 9.57 -10.47
CA LEU A 36 4.58 8.55 -10.03
C LEU A 36 5.06 8.74 -8.58
N GLY A 37 4.86 7.71 -7.77
CA GLY A 37 5.51 7.52 -6.49
C GLY A 37 5.39 8.70 -5.52
N MET A 38 6.51 9.20 -5.03
CA MET A 38 6.53 10.30 -4.04
C MET A 38 6.07 11.64 -4.60
N ALA A 39 6.16 11.85 -5.90
CA ALA A 39 5.59 13.01 -6.59
C ALA A 39 4.10 12.82 -6.87
N ALA A 40 3.53 11.67 -6.49
CA ALA A 40 2.14 11.36 -6.71
C ALA A 40 1.23 12.40 -6.04
N ARG A 41 0.15 12.71 -6.75
CA ARG A 41 -0.92 13.55 -6.22
C ARG A 41 -1.38 13.01 -4.86
N LYS A 42 -1.64 13.92 -3.93
CA LYS A 42 -2.22 13.59 -2.64
C LYS A 42 -3.73 13.54 -2.78
N ASP A 43 -4.29 12.37 -2.54
CA ASP A 43 -5.72 12.15 -2.49
C ASP A 43 -6.06 11.40 -1.20
N LYS A 44 -6.70 12.12 -0.29
CA LYS A 44 -7.06 11.57 1.01
C LYS A 44 -8.16 10.52 0.89
N ASP A 45 -9.16 10.77 0.06
CA ASP A 45 -10.31 9.87 -0.08
C ASP A 45 -9.88 8.56 -0.73
N PHE A 46 -9.03 8.62 -1.75
CA PHE A 46 -8.42 7.43 -2.33
C PHE A 46 -7.60 6.63 -1.30
N SER A 47 -6.80 7.32 -0.48
CA SER A 47 -6.01 6.68 0.58
C SER A 47 -6.88 6.02 1.65
N LEU A 48 -8.00 6.64 2.03
CA LEU A 48 -8.98 6.04 2.95
C LEU A 48 -9.64 4.79 2.36
N LYS A 49 -9.95 4.77 1.07
CA LYS A 49 -10.47 3.59 0.38
C LYS A 49 -9.45 2.45 0.35
N MET A 50 -8.17 2.75 0.13
CA MET A 50 -7.10 1.77 0.24
C MET A 50 -6.95 1.23 1.67
N ALA A 51 -7.01 2.11 2.68
CA ALA A 51 -6.95 1.72 4.09
C ALA A 51 -8.12 0.81 4.47
N ALA A 52 -9.33 1.09 4.00
CA ALA A 52 -10.51 0.24 4.21
C ALA A 52 -10.36 -1.17 3.60
N ARG A 53 -9.52 -1.34 2.56
CA ARG A 53 -9.12 -2.64 2.01
C ARG A 53 -7.98 -3.30 2.78
N GLY A 54 -7.42 -2.65 3.81
CA GLY A 54 -6.26 -3.12 4.56
C GLY A 54 -4.95 -3.06 3.78
N TRP A 55 -4.87 -2.19 2.76
CA TRP A 55 -3.68 -2.06 1.91
C TRP A 55 -2.71 -0.97 2.36
N VAL A 56 -3.14 -0.04 3.19
CA VAL A 56 -2.26 0.92 3.88
C VAL A 56 -1.77 0.27 5.18
N GLY A 57 -0.47 0.30 5.44
CA GLY A 57 0.13 -0.39 6.58
C GLY A 57 0.01 -1.92 6.52
N MET A 58 -0.27 -2.51 5.35
CA MET A 58 -0.59 -3.92 5.20
C MET A 58 0.49 -4.88 5.70
N ALA A 59 1.75 -4.49 5.67
CA ALA A 59 2.88 -5.27 6.16
C ALA A 59 3.21 -5.00 7.64
N LEU A 60 2.50 -4.05 8.28
CA LEU A 60 2.63 -3.82 9.72
C LEU A 60 1.85 -4.90 10.50
N PRO A 61 2.30 -5.23 11.74
CA PRO A 61 1.61 -6.21 12.58
C PRO A 61 0.16 -5.80 12.90
N LYS A 62 -0.71 -6.80 13.04
CA LYS A 62 -2.12 -6.59 13.42
C LYS A 62 -2.28 -5.91 14.76
N GLU A 63 -1.40 -6.18 15.71
CA GLU A 63 -1.41 -5.53 17.02
C GLU A 63 -1.33 -4.01 16.94
N TRP A 64 -0.74 -3.48 15.85
CA TRP A 64 -0.62 -2.04 15.57
C TRP A 64 -1.61 -1.55 14.50
N GLY A 65 -2.58 -2.36 14.14
CA GLY A 65 -3.62 -2.00 13.16
C GLY A 65 -3.28 -2.34 11.71
N GLY A 66 -2.15 -2.99 11.46
CA GLY A 66 -1.77 -3.52 10.15
C GLY A 66 -2.51 -4.83 9.81
N SER A 67 -2.09 -5.49 8.75
CA SER A 67 -2.73 -6.71 8.25
C SER A 67 -1.82 -7.95 8.24
N ASP A 68 -0.59 -7.86 8.75
CA ASP A 68 0.42 -8.94 8.73
C ASP A 68 0.63 -9.56 7.34
N ARG A 69 0.46 -8.78 6.29
CA ARG A 69 0.64 -9.26 4.92
C ARG A 69 2.12 -9.37 4.57
N THR A 70 2.41 -10.23 3.61
CA THR A 70 3.79 -10.46 3.16
C THR A 70 4.38 -9.25 2.42
N ALA A 71 5.70 -9.23 2.30
CA ALA A 71 6.38 -8.23 1.47
C ALA A 71 6.01 -8.37 -0.02
N VAL A 72 5.69 -9.58 -0.48
CA VAL A 72 5.23 -9.85 -1.85
C VAL A 72 3.83 -9.29 -2.08
N ASP A 73 2.89 -9.51 -1.14
CA ASP A 73 1.55 -8.92 -1.21
C ASP A 73 1.64 -7.40 -1.32
N ARG A 74 2.48 -6.78 -0.48
CA ARG A 74 2.70 -5.33 -0.52
C ARG A 74 3.33 -4.89 -1.84
N PHE A 75 4.27 -5.65 -2.37
CA PHE A 75 4.88 -5.35 -3.67
C PHE A 75 3.82 -5.34 -4.78
N ILE A 76 2.92 -6.34 -4.82
CA ILE A 76 1.85 -6.45 -5.81
C ILE A 76 0.94 -5.21 -5.76
N VAL A 77 0.47 -4.83 -4.58
CA VAL A 77 -0.39 -3.65 -4.42
C VAL A 77 0.33 -2.39 -4.89
N VAL A 78 1.58 -2.19 -4.47
CA VAL A 78 2.36 -1.00 -4.83
C VAL A 78 2.66 -0.96 -6.34
N GLU A 79 3.02 -2.09 -6.95
CA GLU A 79 3.31 -2.18 -8.39
C GLU A 79 2.08 -1.79 -9.21
N GLU A 80 0.91 -2.33 -8.91
CA GLU A 80 -0.32 -2.00 -9.62
C GLU A 80 -0.73 -0.53 -9.42
N MET A 81 -0.57 0.02 -8.21
CA MET A 81 -0.81 1.45 -7.95
C MET A 81 0.10 2.34 -8.80
N LEU A 82 1.40 2.03 -8.87
CA LEU A 82 2.35 2.78 -9.67
C LEU A 82 2.10 2.62 -11.17
N ARG A 83 1.78 1.41 -11.62
CA ARG A 83 1.43 1.13 -13.01
C ARG A 83 0.22 1.95 -13.48
N TRP A 84 -0.76 2.15 -12.60
CA TRP A 84 -1.97 2.93 -12.87
C TRP A 84 -1.75 4.44 -12.72
N GLY A 85 -0.61 4.86 -12.14
CA GLY A 85 -0.34 6.25 -11.79
C GLY A 85 -1.27 6.78 -10.70
N ALA A 86 -1.65 5.92 -9.76
CA ALA A 86 -2.62 6.24 -8.71
C ALA A 86 -2.12 7.32 -7.74
N PRO A 87 -3.03 8.15 -7.14
CA PRO A 87 -2.67 9.28 -6.29
C PRO A 87 -2.31 8.85 -4.86
N VAL A 88 -1.25 8.05 -4.73
CA VAL A 88 -0.79 7.45 -3.45
C VAL A 88 0.01 8.38 -2.54
N GLY A 89 0.24 9.62 -2.95
CA GLY A 89 1.15 10.55 -2.24
C GLY A 89 0.75 10.87 -0.80
N HIS A 90 -0.52 10.70 -0.42
CA HIS A 90 -0.99 11.01 0.93
C HIS A 90 -0.43 10.05 1.99
N HIS A 91 -0.43 8.74 1.72
CA HIS A 91 0.04 7.72 2.65
C HIS A 91 1.44 7.18 2.34
N TRP A 92 2.02 7.52 1.19
CA TRP A 92 3.24 6.90 0.66
C TRP A 92 4.42 6.86 1.64
N VAL A 93 4.75 8.00 2.24
CA VAL A 93 5.89 8.08 3.18
C VAL A 93 5.55 7.42 4.51
N ALA A 94 4.33 7.62 5.01
CA ALA A 94 3.88 7.07 6.28
C ALA A 94 3.89 5.53 6.23
N ASP A 95 3.29 4.94 5.22
CA ASP A 95 3.19 3.48 5.06
C ASP A 95 4.55 2.83 4.78
N ARG A 96 5.33 3.39 3.86
CA ARG A 96 6.53 2.70 3.36
C ARG A 96 7.80 2.95 4.19
N GLN A 97 7.89 4.10 4.81
CA GLN A 97 9.11 4.54 5.50
C GLN A 97 8.87 4.73 6.99
N THR A 98 8.04 5.70 7.36
CA THR A 98 7.87 6.13 8.74
C THR A 98 7.32 5.00 9.63
N GLY A 99 6.30 4.27 9.18
CA GLY A 99 5.72 3.16 9.93
C GLY A 99 6.74 2.07 10.25
N ASN A 100 7.54 1.68 9.28
CA ASN A 100 8.57 0.65 9.49
C ASN A 100 9.71 1.12 10.40
N VAL A 101 10.09 2.40 10.34
CA VAL A 101 11.11 2.98 11.24
C VAL A 101 10.57 3.01 12.68
N ILE A 102 9.33 3.48 12.88
CA ILE A 102 8.70 3.51 14.20
C ILE A 102 8.54 2.08 14.75
N LEU A 103 8.09 1.13 13.93
CA LEU A 103 7.97 -0.27 14.34
C LEU A 103 9.30 -0.82 14.86
N LYS A 104 10.38 -0.56 14.14
CA LYS A 104 11.71 -1.14 14.44
C LYS A 104 12.45 -0.42 15.56
N PHE A 105 12.40 0.91 15.60
CA PHE A 105 13.24 1.74 16.43
C PHE A 105 12.49 2.65 17.42
N GLY A 106 11.16 2.77 17.26
CA GLY A 106 10.34 3.60 18.13
C GLY A 106 10.17 3.03 19.53
N THR A 107 9.84 3.89 20.49
CA THR A 107 9.39 3.49 21.81
C THR A 107 7.99 2.87 21.73
N GLU A 108 7.56 2.18 22.79
CA GLU A 108 6.19 1.64 22.90
C GLU A 108 5.14 2.74 22.70
N GLU A 109 5.29 3.85 23.41
CA GLU A 109 4.41 5.01 23.28
C GLU A 109 4.33 5.55 21.83
N GLN A 110 5.46 5.57 21.12
CA GLN A 110 5.48 5.99 19.72
C GLN A 110 4.76 5.00 18.81
N ARG A 111 4.93 3.69 19.04
CA ARG A 111 4.23 2.65 18.29
C ARG A 111 2.72 2.75 18.50
N GLU A 112 2.27 2.82 19.76
CA GLU A 112 0.85 2.95 20.12
C GLU A 112 0.21 4.20 19.51
N ARG A 113 0.93 5.31 19.51
CA ARG A 113 0.43 6.60 19.03
C ARG A 113 0.35 6.67 17.52
N PHE A 114 1.36 6.21 16.81
CA PHE A 114 1.50 6.49 15.37
C PHE A 114 1.12 5.33 14.46
N LEU A 115 1.43 4.07 14.81
CA LEU A 115 1.21 2.96 13.90
C LEU A 115 -0.27 2.73 13.57
N PRO A 116 -1.21 2.74 14.55
CA PRO A 116 -2.62 2.61 14.23
C PRO A 116 -3.17 3.74 13.37
N ALA A 117 -2.62 4.95 13.52
CA ALA A 117 -3.02 6.11 12.71
C ALA A 117 -2.53 6.02 11.26
N ILE A 118 -1.40 5.33 11.01
CA ILE A 118 -0.88 5.10 9.65
C ILE A 118 -1.75 4.09 8.88
N CYS A 119 -2.37 3.13 9.58
CA CYS A 119 -3.15 2.04 8.97
C CYS A 119 -4.62 2.39 8.66
N ARG A 120 -5.07 3.61 8.96
CA ARG A 120 -6.48 4.02 8.86
C ARG A 120 -6.76 5.08 7.82
#